data_c827de1aa65691cde10e6b1373598633
#
_entry.id   c827de1aa65691cde10e6b1373598633
#
_cell.length_a   1.000
_cell.length_b   1.000
_cell.length_c   1.000
_cell.angle_alpha   90.00
_cell.angle_beta   90.00
_cell.angle_gamma   90.00
#
_symmetry.space_group_name_H-M   'P 1'
#
loop_
_entity.id
_entity.type
_entity.pdbx_description
1 polymer ?
#
loop_
_entity_poly.entity_id
_entity_poly.type
_entity_poly.pdbx_seq_one_letter_code
_entity_poly.pdbx_strand_id
1 'polypeptide(L)'
;MRRTRDLARGAALAGLLAIALAACSGYQAPGGDNSQPQQQPQRAQQPQQQPSAPAQADAAVVKIVNSRVGQILADAGGRTLYAFTKDVKGSGRSNCTGQCIATWPALTAAGTPLAGAGVQAAMLGTIQRDDGTAQVTYGDWPLYFYGGDTQAGQTNGQNVNGIWFVVSAQGKLVKAVSSGAGSSGASSNGSSNGSSNGSSGGGYGSSGGYGDSYGG
;
A
#
# COMPACT_ATOMS: atom_id res chain seq x y z
N MET A 1 -3.42 -48.44 10.37
CA MET A 1 -4.85 -48.61 10.66
C MET A 1 -5.62 -47.71 9.69
N ARG A 2 -6.36 -48.39 8.81
CA ARG A 2 -7.19 -47.76 7.78
C ARG A 2 -8.52 -47.35 8.40
N ARG A 3 -9.04 -46.14 8.12
CA ARG A 3 -10.48 -45.85 8.23
C ARG A 3 -10.96 -45.11 6.99
N THR A 4 -11.86 -45.79 6.39
CA THR A 4 -12.61 -45.57 5.17
C THR A 4 -13.81 -44.65 5.40
N ARG A 5 -14.10 -43.82 4.37
CA ARG A 5 -15.41 -43.54 3.76
C ARG A 5 -16.57 -43.03 4.65
N ASP A 6 -17.14 -41.91 4.21
CA ASP A 6 -18.59 -41.93 3.94
C ASP A 6 -18.97 -40.87 2.91
N LEU A 7 -19.52 -41.39 1.81
CA LEU A 7 -20.20 -40.68 0.72
C LEU A 7 -21.67 -40.50 1.15
N ALA A 8 -22.15 -39.28 1.21
CA ALA A 8 -23.58 -39.00 1.27
C ALA A 8 -24.06 -38.37 -0.05
N ARG A 9 -24.75 -39.14 -0.83
CA ARG A 9 -25.58 -38.77 -1.98
C ARG A 9 -26.86 -38.11 -1.46
N GLY A 10 -27.20 -36.94 -1.90
CA GLY A 10 -28.49 -36.28 -1.67
C GLY A 10 -29.16 -35.94 -3.00
N ALA A 11 -30.36 -36.41 -3.15
CA ALA A 11 -31.18 -36.56 -4.35
C ALA A 11 -31.70 -35.23 -4.93
N ALA A 12 -31.92 -35.27 -6.24
CA ALA A 12 -32.64 -34.32 -7.07
C ALA A 12 -34.13 -34.24 -6.75
N LEU A 13 -34.71 -33.05 -6.76
CA LEU A 13 -36.15 -32.81 -6.88
C LEU A 13 -36.40 -31.90 -8.07
N ALA A 14 -36.94 -32.50 -9.14
CA ALA A 14 -37.48 -31.85 -10.31
C ALA A 14 -38.87 -31.28 -9.98
N GLY A 15 -39.07 -29.99 -10.05
CA GLY A 15 -40.37 -29.33 -9.99
C GLY A 15 -40.82 -28.88 -11.38
N LEU A 16 -41.79 -29.59 -11.96
CA LEU A 16 -42.51 -29.22 -13.17
C LEU A 16 -43.53 -28.12 -12.83
N LEU A 17 -43.39 -26.94 -13.44
CA LEU A 17 -44.42 -25.90 -13.40
C LEU A 17 -45.14 -25.87 -14.76
N ALA A 18 -46.42 -26.27 -14.74
CA ALA A 18 -47.33 -26.23 -15.89
C ALA A 18 -47.75 -24.79 -16.19
N ILE A 19 -47.62 -24.38 -17.43
CA ILE A 19 -48.12 -23.09 -17.94
C ILE A 19 -49.51 -23.34 -18.53
N ALA A 20 -50.53 -22.72 -17.94
CA ALA A 20 -51.90 -22.70 -18.44
C ALA A 20 -52.02 -21.57 -19.51
N LEU A 21 -52.31 -21.93 -20.73
CA LEU A 21 -52.75 -21.07 -21.82
C LEU A 21 -54.24 -20.74 -21.65
N ALA A 22 -54.57 -19.50 -21.38
CA ALA A 22 -55.94 -18.97 -21.49
C ALA A 22 -56.07 -18.24 -22.85
N ALA A 23 -56.79 -18.89 -23.75
CA ALA A 23 -57.30 -18.30 -24.99
C ALA A 23 -58.54 -17.46 -24.68
N CYS A 24 -58.54 -16.19 -24.99
CA CYS A 24 -59.77 -15.41 -25.09
C CYS A 24 -59.98 -14.98 -26.53
N SER A 25 -61.02 -15.55 -27.10
CA SER A 25 -61.56 -15.30 -28.43
C SER A 25 -62.16 -13.90 -28.54
N GLY A 26 -62.09 -13.39 -29.76
CA GLY A 26 -62.42 -12.08 -30.25
C GLY A 26 -63.84 -11.56 -30.08
N TYR A 27 -63.93 -10.27 -30.23
CA TYR A 27 -65.15 -9.57 -30.67
C TYR A 27 -64.73 -8.48 -31.65
N GLN A 28 -65.15 -8.60 -32.92
CA GLN A 28 -65.00 -7.59 -33.94
C GLN A 28 -66.30 -6.74 -33.94
N ALA A 29 -66.14 -5.46 -33.82
CA ALA A 29 -67.19 -4.50 -34.20
C ALA A 29 -66.66 -3.58 -35.32
N PRO A 30 -67.48 -3.25 -36.30
CA PRO A 30 -67.04 -2.52 -37.50
C PRO A 30 -67.17 -1.02 -37.38
N GLY A 31 -66.23 -0.30 -38.02
CA GLY A 31 -66.45 1.00 -38.60
C GLY A 31 -66.08 2.23 -37.77
N GLY A 32 -65.05 2.89 -38.17
CA GLY A 32 -64.74 4.24 -37.75
C GLY A 32 -63.38 4.66 -38.29
N ASP A 33 -63.36 5.21 -39.52
CA ASP A 33 -62.22 5.90 -40.08
C ASP A 33 -61.89 7.10 -39.19
N ASN A 34 -60.79 7.07 -38.52
CA ASN A 34 -60.21 8.25 -37.93
C ASN A 34 -58.68 8.15 -38.06
N SER A 35 -58.17 8.73 -39.12
CA SER A 35 -56.75 8.84 -39.40
C SER A 35 -56.11 9.80 -38.40
N GLN A 36 -55.73 9.29 -37.21
CA GLN A 36 -54.82 10.01 -36.34
C GLN A 36 -53.40 9.46 -36.56
N PRO A 37 -52.42 10.34 -36.69
CA PRO A 37 -51.04 9.93 -36.72
C PRO A 37 -50.69 9.27 -35.39
N GLN A 38 -50.45 7.98 -35.39
CA GLN A 38 -49.93 7.28 -34.21
C GLN A 38 -48.53 7.82 -33.91
N GLN A 39 -48.47 8.69 -32.91
CA GLN A 39 -47.22 8.97 -32.22
C GLN A 39 -46.83 7.68 -31.52
N GLN A 40 -45.84 7.00 -32.08
CA GLN A 40 -45.14 5.93 -31.38
C GLN A 40 -44.64 6.45 -30.02
N PRO A 41 -44.97 5.83 -28.91
CA PRO A 41 -44.33 6.17 -27.64
C PRO A 41 -42.82 5.97 -27.81
N GLN A 42 -42.08 7.07 -27.80
CA GLN A 42 -40.65 7.02 -27.66
C GLN A 42 -40.34 6.23 -26.38
N ARG A 43 -39.91 5.00 -26.60
CA ARG A 43 -39.37 4.16 -25.54
C ARG A 43 -38.24 4.96 -24.91
N ALA A 44 -38.47 5.52 -23.72
CA ALA A 44 -37.48 6.15 -22.93
C ALA A 44 -36.32 5.16 -22.82
N GLN A 45 -35.20 5.50 -23.42
CA GLN A 45 -33.97 4.77 -23.24
C GLN A 45 -33.62 4.86 -21.75
N GLN A 46 -33.91 3.80 -21.03
CA GLN A 46 -33.38 3.62 -19.69
C GLN A 46 -31.85 3.76 -19.81
N PRO A 47 -31.22 4.61 -18.99
CA PRO A 47 -29.78 4.63 -18.90
C PRO A 47 -29.32 3.20 -18.62
N GLN A 48 -28.59 2.61 -19.56
CA GLN A 48 -27.90 1.33 -19.32
C GLN A 48 -26.95 1.61 -18.17
N GLN A 49 -27.31 1.16 -16.98
CA GLN A 49 -26.38 1.04 -15.88
C GLN A 49 -25.28 0.09 -16.38
N GLN A 50 -24.14 0.67 -16.79
CA GLN A 50 -22.92 -0.06 -16.95
C GLN A 50 -22.73 -0.91 -15.67
N PRO A 51 -22.41 -2.21 -15.80
CA PRO A 51 -22.03 -2.99 -14.64
C PRO A 51 -20.89 -2.24 -13.96
N SER A 52 -21.15 -1.69 -12.81
CA SER A 52 -20.11 -1.12 -11.94
C SER A 52 -19.11 -2.25 -11.73
N ALA A 53 -17.86 -2.04 -12.14
CA ALA A 53 -16.78 -2.93 -11.77
C ALA A 53 -16.91 -3.18 -10.25
N PRO A 54 -16.72 -4.43 -9.77
CA PRO A 54 -16.84 -4.74 -8.35
C PRO A 54 -16.00 -3.71 -7.59
N ALA A 55 -16.64 -3.04 -6.66
CA ALA A 55 -16.03 -2.01 -5.85
C ALA A 55 -14.76 -2.58 -5.22
N GLN A 56 -13.60 -2.03 -5.63
CA GLN A 56 -12.31 -2.32 -4.99
C GLN A 56 -12.22 -1.64 -3.60
N ALA A 57 -13.38 -1.52 -2.93
CA ALA A 57 -13.53 -0.77 -1.70
C ALA A 57 -12.68 -1.32 -0.54
N ASP A 58 -12.20 -2.57 -0.65
CA ASP A 58 -11.47 -3.25 0.42
C ASP A 58 -10.03 -3.64 0.06
N ALA A 59 -9.52 -3.16 -1.08
CA ALA A 59 -8.13 -3.40 -1.45
C ALA A 59 -7.22 -2.44 -0.66
N ALA A 60 -6.30 -3.00 0.12
CA ALA A 60 -5.28 -2.20 0.79
C ALA A 60 -4.36 -1.54 -0.25
N VAL A 61 -4.27 -0.22 -0.25
CA VAL A 61 -3.34 0.53 -1.09
C VAL A 61 -2.10 0.86 -0.28
N VAL A 62 -0.92 0.54 -0.82
CA VAL A 62 0.37 0.91 -0.25
C VAL A 62 1.04 1.93 -1.17
N LYS A 63 1.53 3.04 -0.63
CA LYS A 63 2.23 4.10 -1.37
C LYS A 63 3.52 4.51 -0.67
N ILE A 64 4.40 5.22 -1.39
CA ILE A 64 5.57 5.85 -0.80
C ILE A 64 5.22 7.29 -0.41
N VAL A 65 5.65 7.67 0.79
CA VAL A 65 5.55 9.04 1.30
C VAL A 65 6.91 9.53 1.80
N ASN A 66 7.12 10.84 1.74
CA ASN A 66 8.28 11.47 2.37
C ASN A 66 8.01 11.66 3.87
N SER A 67 8.98 11.31 4.68
CA SER A 67 8.96 11.49 6.13
C SER A 67 10.30 12.04 6.64
N ARG A 68 10.35 12.35 7.94
CA ARG A 68 11.62 12.77 8.58
C ARG A 68 12.71 11.68 8.59
N VAL A 69 12.33 10.41 8.34
CA VAL A 69 13.26 9.27 8.27
C VAL A 69 13.53 8.82 6.84
N GLY A 70 13.11 9.62 5.86
CA GLY A 70 13.27 9.35 4.42
C GLY A 70 11.97 8.91 3.75
N GLN A 71 12.10 8.28 2.58
CA GLN A 71 10.98 7.72 1.83
C GLN A 71 10.58 6.37 2.42
N ILE A 72 9.34 6.26 2.85
CA ILE A 72 8.80 5.12 3.56
C ILE A 72 7.45 4.69 3.01
N LEU A 73 7.04 3.46 3.34
CA LEU A 73 5.70 2.96 3.04
C LEU A 73 4.64 3.59 3.93
N ALA A 74 3.50 3.88 3.34
CA ALA A 74 2.27 4.28 4.02
C ALA A 74 1.05 3.67 3.33
N ASP A 75 -0.09 3.65 4.02
CA ASP A 75 -1.38 3.31 3.43
C ASP A 75 -1.94 4.46 2.57
N ALA A 76 -3.14 4.27 1.99
CA ALA A 76 -3.83 5.29 1.20
C ALA A 76 -4.04 6.60 1.99
N GLY A 77 -4.31 6.51 3.29
CA GLY A 77 -4.49 7.65 4.20
C GLY A 77 -3.21 8.34 4.61
N GLY A 78 -2.04 7.78 4.26
CA GLY A 78 -0.73 8.31 4.65
C GLY A 78 -0.26 7.85 6.04
N ARG A 79 -0.91 6.86 6.65
CA ARG A 79 -0.44 6.25 7.89
C ARG A 79 0.78 5.39 7.61
N THR A 80 1.80 5.56 8.42
CA THR A 80 3.09 4.87 8.28
C THR A 80 2.97 3.37 8.49
N LEU A 81 3.72 2.62 7.68
CA LEU A 81 3.79 1.16 7.74
C LEU A 81 5.15 0.70 8.26
N TYR A 82 5.09 -0.27 9.16
CA TYR A 82 6.23 -0.83 9.88
C TYR A 82 6.38 -2.32 9.61
N ALA A 83 7.58 -2.82 9.83
CA ALA A 83 7.87 -4.24 9.91
C ALA A 83 8.49 -4.60 11.26
N PHE A 84 8.26 -5.83 11.68
CA PHE A 84 8.67 -6.40 12.96
C PHE A 84 9.87 -7.32 12.76
N THR A 85 11.00 -7.03 13.40
CA THR A 85 12.24 -7.82 13.20
C THR A 85 12.19 -9.22 13.84
N LYS A 86 11.16 -9.51 14.65
CA LYS A 86 10.93 -10.86 15.15
C LYS A 86 10.11 -11.71 14.16
N ASP A 87 9.51 -11.11 13.13
CA ASP A 87 9.01 -11.87 12.00
C ASP A 87 10.17 -12.46 11.21
N VAL A 88 9.97 -13.67 10.71
CA VAL A 88 10.92 -14.29 9.77
C VAL A 88 10.49 -13.91 8.37
N LYS A 89 11.28 -13.08 7.71
CA LYS A 89 11.03 -12.61 6.35
C LYS A 89 10.78 -13.78 5.41
N GLY A 90 9.69 -13.73 4.66
CA GLY A 90 9.32 -14.78 3.69
C GLY A 90 8.80 -16.08 4.31
N SER A 91 8.61 -16.16 5.63
CA SER A 91 8.08 -17.37 6.29
C SER A 91 6.61 -17.65 6.01
N GLY A 92 5.89 -16.68 5.46
CA GLY A 92 4.43 -16.73 5.30
C GLY A 92 3.66 -16.60 6.61
N ARG A 93 4.31 -16.17 7.69
CA ARG A 93 3.72 -16.05 9.04
C ARG A 93 4.11 -14.75 9.72
N SER A 94 3.26 -14.33 10.65
CA SER A 94 3.51 -13.21 11.56
C SER A 94 3.71 -13.73 12.98
N ASN A 95 4.71 -13.22 13.69
CA ASN A 95 4.95 -13.49 15.11
C ASN A 95 4.31 -12.45 16.03
N CYS A 96 3.67 -11.41 15.48
CA CYS A 96 2.94 -10.41 16.22
C CYS A 96 1.50 -10.88 16.48
N THR A 97 1.25 -11.43 17.67
CA THR A 97 -0.04 -11.95 18.12
C THR A 97 -0.42 -11.41 19.49
N GLY A 98 -1.63 -11.63 19.95
CA GLY A 98 -2.09 -11.22 21.31
C GLY A 98 -1.92 -9.71 21.53
N GLN A 99 -1.25 -9.34 22.61
CA GLN A 99 -1.01 -7.92 22.93
C GLN A 99 -0.17 -7.17 21.90
N CYS A 100 0.66 -7.88 21.14
CA CYS A 100 1.42 -7.28 20.05
C CYS A 100 0.50 -6.65 19.03
N ILE A 101 -0.51 -7.41 18.56
CA ILE A 101 -1.42 -6.92 17.49
C ILE A 101 -2.35 -5.81 17.98
N ALA A 102 -2.62 -5.70 19.29
CA ALA A 102 -3.38 -4.60 19.85
C ALA A 102 -2.64 -3.26 19.74
N THR A 103 -1.31 -3.29 19.89
CA THR A 103 -0.45 -2.09 19.75
C THR A 103 0.00 -1.88 18.29
N TRP A 104 0.18 -2.95 17.55
CA TRP A 104 0.68 -2.97 16.17
C TRP A 104 -0.33 -3.66 15.23
N PRO A 105 -1.46 -3.01 14.92
CA PRO A 105 -2.47 -3.59 14.03
C PRO A 105 -1.88 -3.97 12.66
N ALA A 106 -2.23 -5.14 12.15
CA ALA A 106 -1.82 -5.58 10.83
C ALA A 106 -2.49 -4.71 9.74
N LEU A 107 -1.77 -4.40 8.66
CA LEU A 107 -2.40 -3.93 7.44
C LEU A 107 -3.02 -5.14 6.74
N THR A 108 -4.36 -5.22 6.74
CA THR A 108 -5.11 -6.32 6.11
C THR A 108 -5.71 -5.90 4.79
N ALA A 109 -5.97 -6.87 3.91
CA ALA A 109 -6.66 -6.67 2.64
C ALA A 109 -7.67 -7.79 2.41
N ALA A 110 -8.86 -7.47 1.94
CA ALA A 110 -9.87 -8.46 1.53
C ALA A 110 -9.55 -9.10 0.17
N GLY A 111 -8.61 -8.52 -0.59
CA GLY A 111 -8.18 -8.99 -1.90
C GLY A 111 -6.71 -8.69 -2.16
N THR A 112 -6.32 -8.64 -3.44
CA THR A 112 -4.95 -8.31 -3.82
C THR A 112 -4.63 -6.86 -3.43
N PRO A 113 -3.53 -6.62 -2.67
CA PRO A 113 -3.14 -5.26 -2.34
C PRO A 113 -2.70 -4.48 -3.58
N LEU A 114 -2.94 -3.17 -3.59
CA LEU A 114 -2.66 -2.29 -4.72
C LEU A 114 -1.41 -1.47 -4.48
N ALA A 115 -0.57 -1.39 -5.51
CA ALA A 115 0.59 -0.53 -5.52
C ALA A 115 0.17 0.90 -5.87
N GLY A 116 0.31 1.81 -4.93
CA GLY A 116 0.21 3.25 -5.12
C GLY A 116 1.52 3.87 -5.60
N ALA A 117 1.59 5.20 -5.56
CA ALA A 117 2.74 5.95 -6.06
C ALA A 117 4.06 5.48 -5.45
N GLY A 118 5.04 5.17 -6.29
CA GLY A 118 6.40 4.79 -5.91
C GLY A 118 6.58 3.36 -5.41
N VAL A 119 5.51 2.57 -5.29
CA VAL A 119 5.56 1.18 -4.82
C VAL A 119 5.75 0.22 -5.98
N GLN A 120 6.63 -0.76 -5.82
CA GLN A 120 6.84 -1.84 -6.78
C GLN A 120 5.79 -2.94 -6.54
N ALA A 121 4.85 -3.09 -7.47
CA ALA A 121 3.75 -4.06 -7.34
C ALA A 121 4.25 -5.51 -7.13
N ALA A 122 5.37 -5.88 -7.76
CA ALA A 122 5.97 -7.21 -7.62
C ALA A 122 6.47 -7.52 -6.20
N MET A 123 6.63 -6.51 -5.34
CA MET A 123 7.03 -6.68 -3.94
C MET A 123 5.83 -6.79 -2.99
N LEU A 124 4.62 -6.49 -3.46
CA LEU A 124 3.39 -6.65 -2.66
C LEU A 124 2.95 -8.12 -2.67
N GLY A 125 2.51 -8.58 -1.52
CA GLY A 125 1.95 -9.90 -1.33
C GLY A 125 1.04 -9.92 -0.11
N THR A 126 0.61 -11.11 0.28
CA THR A 126 -0.16 -11.34 1.49
C THR A 126 0.30 -12.61 2.19
N ILE A 127 0.12 -12.65 3.50
CA ILE A 127 0.20 -13.86 4.31
C ILE A 127 -1.12 -14.09 5.02
N GLN A 128 -1.46 -15.35 5.27
CA GLN A 128 -2.64 -15.72 6.04
C GLN A 128 -2.28 -15.71 7.53
N ARG A 129 -3.06 -14.97 8.33
CA ARG A 129 -2.95 -14.97 9.78
C ARG A 129 -3.81 -16.08 10.38
N ASP A 130 -3.52 -16.45 11.64
CA ASP A 130 -4.25 -17.50 12.35
C ASP A 130 -5.73 -17.12 12.63
N ASP A 131 -6.06 -15.82 12.61
CA ASP A 131 -7.42 -15.29 12.74
C ASP A 131 -8.22 -15.32 11.43
N GLY A 132 -7.63 -15.85 10.35
CA GLY A 132 -8.28 -15.93 9.04
C GLY A 132 -8.16 -14.67 8.20
N THR A 133 -7.51 -13.60 8.69
CA THR A 133 -7.30 -12.37 7.91
C THR A 133 -6.07 -12.47 7.00
N ALA A 134 -6.12 -11.85 5.82
CA ALA A 134 -4.96 -11.71 4.94
C ALA A 134 -4.22 -10.42 5.29
N GLN A 135 -2.97 -10.56 5.75
CA GLN A 135 -2.09 -9.43 6.06
C GLN A 135 -1.21 -9.11 4.87
N VAL A 136 -1.13 -7.83 4.51
CA VAL A 136 -0.27 -7.35 3.43
C VAL A 136 1.20 -7.50 3.79
N THR A 137 2.01 -7.88 2.79
CA THR A 137 3.47 -7.90 2.87
C THR A 137 4.08 -7.00 1.82
N TYR A 138 5.31 -6.53 2.07
CA TYR A 138 6.13 -5.84 1.08
C TYR A 138 7.58 -6.29 1.16
N GLY A 139 8.09 -6.82 0.05
CA GLY A 139 9.41 -7.45 0.04
C GLY A 139 9.50 -8.54 1.11
N ASP A 140 8.44 -9.34 1.25
CA ASP A 140 8.28 -10.45 2.19
C ASP A 140 8.20 -10.06 3.69
N TRP A 141 8.16 -8.76 4.01
CA TRP A 141 7.91 -8.28 5.36
C TRP A 141 6.41 -8.09 5.60
N PRO A 142 5.80 -8.71 6.62
CA PRO A 142 4.46 -8.37 7.06
C PRO A 142 4.39 -6.90 7.50
N LEU A 143 3.33 -6.19 7.10
CA LEU A 143 3.17 -4.76 7.35
C LEU A 143 2.19 -4.50 8.49
N TYR A 144 2.55 -3.52 9.31
CA TYR A 144 1.79 -3.13 10.50
C TYR A 144 1.66 -1.62 10.60
N PHE A 145 0.61 -1.18 11.27
CA PHE A 145 0.49 0.15 11.80
C PHE A 145 1.08 0.23 13.21
N TYR A 146 1.29 1.44 13.69
CA TYR A 146 1.56 1.68 15.10
C TYR A 146 0.38 2.42 15.75
N GLY A 147 -0.15 1.91 16.87
CA GLY A 147 -1.27 2.51 17.57
C GLY A 147 -1.00 3.93 18.10
N GLY A 148 0.28 4.28 18.31
CA GLY A 148 0.70 5.62 18.72
C GLY A 148 0.83 6.63 17.59
N ASP A 149 0.65 6.22 16.31
CA ASP A 149 0.58 7.12 15.17
C ASP A 149 -0.88 7.50 14.92
N THR A 150 -1.27 8.68 15.40
CA THR A 150 -2.66 9.18 15.33
C THR A 150 -2.92 10.05 14.09
N GLN A 151 -1.86 10.45 13.36
CA GLN A 151 -1.92 11.30 12.17
C GLN A 151 -1.05 10.74 11.05
N ALA A 152 -1.41 11.06 9.81
CA ALA A 152 -0.61 10.75 8.63
C ALA A 152 0.82 11.32 8.75
N GLY A 153 1.80 10.56 8.29
CA GLY A 153 3.21 10.95 8.28
C GLY A 153 3.93 10.86 9.63
N GLN A 154 3.22 10.54 10.73
CA GLN A 154 3.89 10.24 12.00
C GLN A 154 4.71 8.96 11.88
N THR A 155 5.84 8.94 12.57
CA THR A 155 6.76 7.80 12.61
C THR A 155 7.19 7.51 14.06
N ASN A 156 6.23 7.58 15.01
CA ASN A 156 6.51 7.38 16.44
C ASN A 156 6.85 5.92 16.76
N GLY A 157 6.47 4.99 15.86
CA GLY A 157 6.82 3.58 15.96
C GLY A 157 8.25 3.24 15.54
N GLN A 158 8.99 4.22 14.95
CA GLN A 158 10.34 3.99 14.48
C GLN A 158 11.29 3.63 15.62
N ASN A 159 11.98 2.50 15.50
CA ASN A 159 12.94 1.96 16.46
C ASN A 159 12.37 1.65 17.86
N VAL A 160 11.05 1.46 17.97
CA VAL A 160 10.43 1.03 19.24
C VAL A 160 11.03 -0.32 19.66
N ASN A 161 11.56 -0.35 20.88
CA ASN A 161 12.27 -1.50 21.49
C ASN A 161 13.41 -2.08 20.61
N GLY A 162 13.92 -1.33 19.62
CA GLY A 162 14.96 -1.83 18.70
C GLY A 162 14.49 -2.93 17.74
N ILE A 163 13.18 -3.18 17.63
CA ILE A 163 12.61 -4.28 16.85
C ILE A 163 11.53 -3.88 15.84
N TRP A 164 11.08 -2.61 15.85
CA TRP A 164 10.10 -2.08 14.91
C TRP A 164 10.70 -1.00 14.03
N PHE A 165 10.57 -1.13 12.74
CA PHE A 165 11.18 -0.19 11.79
C PHE A 165 10.25 0.12 10.64
N VAL A 166 10.27 1.36 10.17
CA VAL A 166 9.62 1.73 8.91
C VAL A 166 10.30 1.01 7.75
N VAL A 167 9.53 0.77 6.70
CA VAL A 167 9.98 0.07 5.49
C VAL A 167 10.17 1.07 4.36
N SER A 168 11.32 1.02 3.68
CA SER A 168 11.65 1.86 2.53
C SER A 168 10.98 1.37 1.25
N ALA A 169 11.01 2.19 0.19
CA ALA A 169 10.55 1.82 -1.15
C ALA A 169 11.22 0.55 -1.72
N GLN A 170 12.41 0.21 -1.25
CA GLN A 170 13.16 -0.99 -1.65
C GLN A 170 12.86 -2.21 -0.76
N GLY A 171 11.85 -2.13 0.13
CA GLY A 171 11.51 -3.22 1.04
C GLY A 171 12.57 -3.49 2.11
N LYS A 172 13.37 -2.48 2.45
CA LYS A 172 14.40 -2.57 3.50
C LYS A 172 13.95 -1.85 4.75
N LEU A 173 14.34 -2.38 5.91
CA LEU A 173 14.11 -1.73 7.19
C LEU A 173 15.03 -0.51 7.33
N VAL A 174 14.47 0.65 7.66
CA VAL A 174 15.24 1.87 7.92
C VAL A 174 15.74 1.84 9.36
N LYS A 175 16.91 1.24 9.60
CA LYS A 175 17.49 1.10 10.95
C LYS A 175 18.25 2.35 11.40
N ALA A 176 18.82 3.11 10.48
CA ALA A 176 19.46 4.38 10.74
C ALA A 176 18.55 5.52 10.31
N VAL A 177 18.27 6.47 11.19
CA VAL A 177 17.73 7.76 10.76
C VAL A 177 18.89 8.53 10.14
N SER A 178 18.90 8.67 8.81
CA SER A 178 19.75 9.70 8.20
C SER A 178 19.23 11.03 8.71
N SER A 179 19.94 11.61 9.69
CA SER A 179 19.79 13.03 10.00
C SER A 179 20.10 13.75 8.70
N GLY A 180 19.05 14.15 7.98
CA GLY A 180 19.17 14.80 6.68
C GLY A 180 19.97 16.07 6.81
N ALA A 181 21.28 15.97 6.57
CA ALA A 181 22.02 17.11 6.07
C ALA A 181 21.38 17.45 4.73
N GLY A 182 20.68 18.58 4.68
CA GLY A 182 20.18 19.16 3.46
C GLY A 182 21.33 19.26 2.47
N SER A 183 21.30 18.41 1.45
CA SER A 183 22.13 18.57 0.28
C SER A 183 21.54 19.75 -0.50
N SER A 184 21.91 20.95 -0.11
CA SER A 184 21.88 22.11 -0.97
C SER A 184 22.83 21.81 -2.11
N GLY A 185 22.29 21.35 -3.24
CA GLY A 185 23.02 21.28 -4.49
C GLY A 185 23.44 22.68 -4.91
N ALA A 186 24.59 23.11 -4.44
CA ALA A 186 25.31 24.21 -5.05
C ALA A 186 25.89 23.70 -6.38
N SER A 187 25.20 23.98 -7.46
CA SER A 187 25.77 23.98 -8.81
C SER A 187 26.88 25.08 -8.84
N SER A 188 28.08 24.68 -8.58
CA SER A 188 29.23 25.50 -8.95
C SER A 188 29.48 25.35 -10.44
N ASN A 189 28.92 26.27 -11.21
CA ASN A 189 29.27 26.49 -12.59
C ASN A 189 30.68 27.14 -12.60
N GLY A 190 31.70 26.33 -12.84
CA GLY A 190 33.06 26.77 -12.99
C GLY A 190 33.25 27.44 -14.33
N SER A 191 33.33 28.77 -14.35
CA SER A 191 33.86 29.52 -15.48
C SER A 191 35.33 29.78 -15.24
N SER A 192 36.16 29.07 -15.98
CA SER A 192 37.57 29.34 -16.14
C SER A 192 37.75 30.68 -16.85
N ASN A 193 38.44 31.64 -16.23
CA ASN A 193 39.19 32.60 -17.03
C ASN A 193 40.48 32.98 -16.28
N GLY A 194 41.60 32.76 -16.97
CA GLY A 194 42.91 33.03 -16.48
C GLY A 194 43.27 34.53 -16.50
N SER A 195 44.20 34.88 -15.71
CA SER A 195 45.32 35.75 -16.13
C SER A 195 46.34 35.90 -15.00
N SER A 196 47.53 35.65 -15.39
CA SER A 196 48.84 35.93 -14.87
C SER A 196 49.04 37.31 -14.18
N ASN A 197 49.81 37.34 -13.11
CA ASN A 197 51.00 38.18 -12.86
C ASN A 197 51.25 38.21 -11.35
N GLY A 198 52.38 37.83 -10.82
CA GLY A 198 53.65 38.47 -10.87
C GLY A 198 54.02 38.95 -9.48
N SER A 199 55.18 38.50 -9.01
CA SER A 199 56.18 39.23 -8.20
C SER A 199 56.13 39.18 -6.66
N SER A 200 57.07 38.42 -6.14
CA SER A 200 58.17 38.85 -5.24
C SER A 200 57.87 39.30 -3.79
N GLY A 201 58.71 38.74 -2.92
CA GLY A 201 59.21 39.35 -1.69
C GLY A 201 58.87 38.55 -0.44
N GLY A 202 59.79 37.81 0.09
CA GLY A 202 60.81 38.23 1.03
C GLY A 202 60.28 38.22 2.43
N GLY A 203 60.76 37.36 3.21
CA GLY A 203 61.79 37.54 4.14
C GLY A 203 61.43 37.01 5.54
N TYR A 204 62.35 36.18 6.06
CA TYR A 204 62.81 36.12 7.46
C TYR A 204 61.73 35.88 8.58
N GLY A 205 61.92 35.03 9.45
CA GLY A 205 62.94 34.57 10.35
C GLY A 205 62.26 33.94 11.52
N SER A 206 62.77 32.87 11.95
CA SER A 206 63.58 32.68 13.14
C SER A 206 62.85 32.38 14.43
N SER A 207 63.20 31.20 14.87
CA SER A 207 63.66 30.79 16.19
C SER A 207 62.69 30.62 17.36
N GLY A 208 62.88 29.50 17.94
CA GLY A 208 62.99 29.20 19.36
C GLY A 208 61.76 28.59 19.95
N GLY A 209 61.76 27.49 20.56
CA GLY A 209 62.73 26.74 21.29
C GLY A 209 62.09 26.24 22.58
N TYR A 210 62.39 25.02 22.95
CA TYR A 210 62.36 24.47 24.32
C TYR A 210 60.96 24.35 24.99
N GLY A 211 60.62 23.37 25.67
CA GLY A 211 61.31 22.27 26.35
C GLY A 211 60.33 21.49 27.16
N ASP A 212 60.67 20.25 27.35
CA ASP A 212 60.62 19.45 28.55
C ASP A 212 59.41 19.41 29.45
N SER A 213 58.84 18.24 29.61
CA SER A 213 59.20 17.18 30.54
C SER A 213 58.24 17.01 31.73
N TYR A 214 58.15 15.74 32.08
CA TYR A 214 57.63 15.11 33.30
C TYR A 214 56.10 15.11 33.46
N GLY A 215 55.41 14.01 33.70
CA GLY A 215 55.74 12.84 34.46
C GLY A 215 54.69 12.73 35.54
N GLY A 216 54.08 11.59 35.68
CA GLY A 216 53.17 11.25 36.77
C GLY A 216 52.14 10.22 36.32
#